data_7c0b6005517cdc00c0905196d4f3c4a7
#
_entry.id   7c0b6005517cdc00c0905196d4f3c4a7
#
_cell.length_a   1.000
_cell.length_b   1.000
_cell.length_c   1.000
_cell.angle_alpha   90.00
_cell.angle_beta   90.00
_cell.angle_gamma   90.00
#
_symmetry.space_group_name_H-M   'P 1'
#
loop_
_entity.id
_entity.type
_entity.pdbx_description
1 polymer ?
#
loop_
_entity_poly.entity_id
_entity_poly.type
_entity_poly.pdbx_seq_one_letter_code
_entity_poly.pdbx_strand_id
1 'polypeptide(L)'
;MYRILASTIGALLALTSCMRQQPEERVHKLLTDRIQPLATAESCTGGTIAARFTAMPGASAYFKCGVVTYSLDAKQNFVNICCDTIARYGAVSEQVVRQMAEGVRHLANAHYAIATTGIA
;
A
#
# COMPACT_ATOMS: atom_id res chain seq x y z
N MET A 1 35.97 36.65 37.14
CA MET A 1 35.79 35.20 36.90
C MET A 1 34.31 34.89 36.79
N TYR A 2 33.74 35.09 35.63
CA TYR A 2 32.30 34.86 35.36
C TYR A 2 32.15 33.62 34.50
N ARG A 3 31.46 32.61 35.05
CA ARG A 3 31.10 31.36 34.38
C ARG A 3 29.94 31.63 33.44
N ILE A 4 30.19 31.49 32.14
CA ILE A 4 29.13 31.42 31.14
C ILE A 4 28.59 30.00 31.15
N LEU A 5 27.44 29.83 31.76
CA LEU A 5 26.57 28.65 31.54
C LEU A 5 25.61 29.02 30.42
N ALA A 6 26.06 28.87 29.18
CA ALA A 6 25.20 29.02 28.04
C ALA A 6 24.43 27.67 27.80
N SER A 7 23.19 27.78 27.98
CA SER A 7 22.06 26.93 27.69
C SER A 7 22.24 26.05 26.45
N THR A 8 22.53 24.78 26.66
CA THR A 8 22.42 23.70 25.66
C THR A 8 21.03 23.05 25.63
N ILE A 9 20.05 23.64 26.30
CA ILE A 9 18.68 23.12 26.40
C ILE A 9 17.80 23.59 25.24
N GLY A 10 18.18 24.63 24.51
CA GLY A 10 17.37 25.19 23.43
C GLY A 10 17.43 24.43 22.10
N ALA A 11 18.44 23.58 21.87
CA ALA A 11 18.64 22.89 20.60
C ALA A 11 17.95 21.50 20.53
N LEU A 12 17.51 20.95 21.67
CA LEU A 12 16.90 19.62 21.70
C LEU A 12 15.37 19.66 21.51
N LEU A 13 14.75 20.84 21.63
CA LEU A 13 13.30 21.02 21.48
C LEU A 13 12.87 21.32 20.04
N ALA A 14 13.81 21.59 19.13
CA ALA A 14 13.50 21.87 17.72
C ALA A 14 13.44 20.61 16.83
N LEU A 15 13.76 19.42 17.34
CA LEU A 15 13.72 18.15 16.60
C LEU A 15 12.47 17.31 16.86
N THR A 16 11.51 17.79 17.62
CA THR A 16 10.14 17.29 17.57
C THR A 16 9.42 17.87 16.36
N SER A 17 10.12 17.91 15.24
CA SER A 17 9.52 18.05 13.93
C SER A 17 8.39 17.02 13.86
N CYS A 18 7.17 17.50 13.75
CA CYS A 18 5.95 16.77 13.50
C CYS A 18 6.25 15.53 12.63
N MET A 19 6.54 14.39 13.24
CA MET A 19 6.67 13.12 12.55
C MET A 19 5.25 12.77 12.10
N ARG A 20 4.90 13.28 10.92
CA ARG A 20 3.63 12.94 10.29
C ARG A 20 3.66 11.44 10.07
N GLN A 21 2.90 10.73 10.89
CA GLN A 21 2.80 9.28 10.80
C GLN A 21 2.51 8.89 9.35
N GLN A 22 3.32 8.00 8.81
CA GLN A 22 3.19 7.58 7.43
C GLN A 22 1.82 6.90 7.22
N PRO A 23 1.19 7.05 6.04
CA PRO A 23 -0.12 6.45 5.77
C PRO A 23 -0.16 4.94 6.07
N GLU A 24 0.89 4.22 5.72
CA GLU A 24 1.01 2.79 5.96
C GLU A 24 1.03 2.43 7.45
N GLU A 25 1.63 3.25 8.32
CA GLU A 25 1.62 3.04 9.78
C GLU A 25 0.21 3.16 10.35
N ARG A 26 -0.55 4.14 9.86
CA ARG A 26 -1.94 4.34 10.27
C ARG A 26 -2.82 3.17 9.85
N VAL A 27 -2.65 2.72 8.60
CA VAL A 27 -3.38 1.57 8.06
C VAL A 27 -3.00 0.30 8.80
N HIS A 28 -1.70 0.08 9.07
CA HIS A 28 -1.19 -1.04 9.85
C HIS A 28 -1.92 -1.12 11.20
N LYS A 29 -1.93 -0.03 11.97
CA LYS A 29 -2.61 0.00 13.27
C LYS A 29 -4.08 -0.34 13.15
N LEU A 30 -4.80 0.32 12.24
CA LEU A 30 -6.25 0.12 12.07
C LEU A 30 -6.60 -1.33 11.70
N LEU A 31 -5.84 -1.93 10.78
CA LEU A 31 -6.12 -3.28 10.29
C LEU A 31 -5.73 -4.34 11.30
N THR A 32 -4.65 -4.12 12.07
CA THR A 32 -4.24 -5.01 13.15
C THR A 32 -5.27 -5.00 14.27
N ASP A 33 -5.69 -3.82 14.72
CA ASP A 33 -6.66 -3.67 15.82
C ASP A 33 -8.03 -4.29 15.45
N ARG A 34 -8.41 -4.26 14.17
CA ARG A 34 -9.70 -4.79 13.68
C ARG A 34 -9.64 -6.22 13.16
N ILE A 35 -8.45 -6.80 13.04
CA ILE A 35 -8.21 -8.12 12.44
C ILE A 35 -8.84 -8.18 11.02
N GLN A 36 -8.58 -7.15 10.21
CA GLN A 36 -9.15 -7.02 8.88
C GLN A 36 -8.09 -7.20 7.79
N PRO A 37 -8.12 -8.30 7.05
CA PRO A 37 -7.14 -8.60 6.01
C PRO A 37 -7.12 -7.60 4.85
N LEU A 38 -5.90 -7.30 4.37
CA LEU A 38 -5.59 -6.47 3.22
C LEU A 38 -4.85 -7.28 2.15
N ALA A 39 -5.16 -7.00 0.89
CA ALA A 39 -4.41 -7.48 -0.28
C ALA A 39 -4.07 -6.34 -1.24
N THR A 40 -3.06 -6.54 -2.10
CA THR A 40 -2.69 -5.55 -3.12
C THR A 40 -2.55 -6.18 -4.50
N ALA A 41 -2.99 -5.45 -5.55
CA ALA A 41 -2.73 -5.78 -6.94
C ALA A 41 -2.07 -4.58 -7.63
N GLU A 42 -0.80 -4.72 -7.97
CA GLU A 42 0.01 -3.63 -8.47
C GLU A 42 0.41 -3.82 -9.93
N SER A 43 0.48 -2.72 -10.68
CA SER A 43 1.04 -2.69 -12.02
C SER A 43 2.19 -1.68 -12.07
N CYS A 44 1.94 -0.42 -12.34
CA CYS A 44 2.98 0.62 -12.47
C CYS A 44 3.82 0.83 -11.19
N THR A 45 3.32 0.51 -10.02
CA THR A 45 4.05 0.60 -8.75
C THR A 45 4.96 -0.60 -8.46
N GLY A 46 4.87 -1.67 -9.26
CA GLY A 46 5.81 -2.79 -9.26
C GLY A 46 5.98 -3.55 -7.94
N GLY A 47 5.02 -3.50 -7.01
CA GLY A 47 5.11 -4.14 -5.70
C GLY A 47 5.52 -3.19 -4.56
N THR A 48 5.70 -1.89 -4.84
CA THR A 48 6.14 -0.91 -3.83
C THR A 48 5.13 -0.75 -2.69
N ILE A 49 3.83 -0.83 -2.98
CA ILE A 49 2.79 -0.73 -1.95
C ILE A 49 2.85 -1.95 -1.03
N ALA A 50 2.93 -3.15 -1.60
CA ALA A 50 3.09 -4.37 -0.82
C ALA A 50 4.36 -4.33 0.05
N ALA A 51 5.48 -3.86 -0.51
CA ALA A 51 6.75 -3.72 0.21
C ALA A 51 6.63 -2.77 1.42
N ARG A 52 5.92 -1.65 1.28
CA ARG A 52 5.70 -0.70 2.39
C ARG A 52 4.88 -1.32 3.53
N PHE A 53 3.85 -2.10 3.23
CA PHE A 53 3.08 -2.78 4.26
C PHE A 53 3.86 -3.92 4.91
N THR A 54 4.59 -4.71 4.12
CA THR A 54 5.38 -5.85 4.65
C THR A 54 6.63 -5.41 5.41
N ALA A 55 7.10 -4.19 5.24
CA ALA A 55 8.17 -3.61 6.05
C ALA A 55 7.75 -3.36 7.52
N MET A 56 6.44 -3.33 7.80
CA MET A 56 5.92 -3.11 9.16
C MET A 56 6.02 -4.40 9.99
N PRO A 57 6.66 -4.36 11.17
CA PRO A 57 6.68 -5.51 12.07
C PRO A 57 5.25 -5.98 12.40
N GLY A 58 4.98 -7.26 12.27
CA GLY A 58 3.64 -7.83 12.52
C GLY A 58 2.64 -7.67 11.36
N ALA A 59 3.09 -7.27 10.18
CA ALA A 59 2.22 -7.12 8.99
C ALA A 59 1.45 -8.41 8.63
N SER A 60 1.97 -9.58 8.96
CA SER A 60 1.31 -10.88 8.72
C SER A 60 -0.04 -11.03 9.42
N ALA A 61 -0.33 -10.19 10.42
CA ALA A 61 -1.63 -10.19 11.09
C ALA A 61 -2.77 -9.73 10.15
N TYR A 62 -2.48 -8.87 9.18
CA TYR A 62 -3.48 -8.33 8.25
C TYR A 62 -3.11 -8.46 6.77
N PHE A 63 -1.84 -8.38 6.39
CA PHE A 63 -1.44 -8.43 4.98
C PHE A 63 -1.42 -9.88 4.48
N LYS A 64 -2.31 -10.20 3.55
CA LYS A 64 -2.51 -11.59 3.07
C LYS A 64 -1.79 -11.89 1.77
N CYS A 65 -1.84 -10.96 0.82
CA CYS A 65 -1.36 -11.19 -0.54
C CYS A 65 -1.02 -9.87 -1.22
N GLY A 66 0.05 -9.87 -1.97
CA GLY A 66 0.37 -8.82 -2.93
C GLY A 66 0.79 -9.44 -4.25
N VAL A 67 0.13 -9.07 -5.35
CA VAL A 67 0.46 -9.55 -6.70
C VAL A 67 0.89 -8.38 -7.57
N VAL A 68 1.89 -8.60 -8.40
CA VAL A 68 2.33 -7.65 -9.43
C VAL A 68 1.84 -8.15 -10.78
N THR A 69 0.73 -7.57 -11.24
CA THR A 69 0.09 -7.93 -12.52
C THR A 69 0.50 -6.92 -13.59
N TYR A 70 1.77 -7.00 -14.02
CA TYR A 70 2.37 -5.99 -14.90
C TYR A 70 1.92 -6.15 -16.37
N SER A 71 1.78 -7.39 -16.86
CA SER A 71 1.29 -7.69 -18.20
C SER A 71 -0.24 -7.80 -18.25
N LEU A 72 -0.81 -7.77 -19.46
CA LEU A 72 -2.24 -8.01 -19.68
C LEU A 72 -2.63 -9.43 -19.26
N ASP A 73 -1.82 -10.42 -19.63
CA ASP A 73 -2.04 -11.83 -19.26
C ASP A 73 -2.05 -12.01 -17.74
N ALA A 74 -1.12 -11.34 -17.02
CA ALA A 74 -1.08 -11.41 -15.57
C ALA A 74 -2.34 -10.80 -14.94
N LYS A 75 -2.87 -9.71 -15.50
CA LYS A 75 -4.14 -9.11 -15.05
C LYS A 75 -5.31 -10.06 -15.21
N GLN A 76 -5.37 -10.78 -16.33
CA GLN A 76 -6.44 -11.76 -16.58
C GLN A 76 -6.29 -13.01 -15.70
N ASN A 77 -5.10 -13.59 -15.66
CA ASN A 77 -4.88 -14.90 -15.05
C ASN A 77 -4.84 -14.85 -13.51
N PHE A 78 -4.34 -13.78 -12.91
CA PHE A 78 -4.18 -13.71 -11.45
C PHE A 78 -5.30 -12.96 -10.74
N VAL A 79 -5.90 -11.96 -11.40
CA VAL A 79 -6.95 -11.15 -10.75
C VAL A 79 -8.24 -11.08 -11.57
N ASN A 80 -8.42 -12.03 -12.51
CA ASN A 80 -9.66 -12.27 -13.25
C ASN A 80 -10.23 -11.05 -13.98
N ILE A 81 -9.38 -10.20 -14.57
CA ILE A 81 -9.89 -9.08 -15.36
C ILE A 81 -10.46 -9.62 -16.66
N CYS A 82 -11.68 -9.20 -16.96
CA CYS A 82 -12.33 -9.56 -18.22
C CYS A 82 -11.58 -8.96 -19.41
N CYS A 83 -11.27 -9.78 -20.42
CA CYS A 83 -10.60 -9.34 -21.64
C CYS A 83 -11.37 -8.21 -22.36
N ASP A 84 -12.70 -8.27 -22.36
CA ASP A 84 -13.55 -7.23 -22.94
C ASP A 84 -13.41 -5.90 -22.24
N THR A 85 -13.19 -5.90 -20.92
CA THR A 85 -12.94 -4.67 -20.16
C THR A 85 -11.63 -4.02 -20.61
N ILE A 86 -10.56 -4.82 -20.77
CA ILE A 86 -9.28 -4.32 -21.28
C ILE A 86 -9.41 -3.82 -22.72
N ALA A 87 -10.09 -4.57 -23.56
CA ALA A 87 -10.28 -4.20 -24.98
C ALA A 87 -11.07 -2.90 -25.12
N ARG A 88 -12.09 -2.69 -24.27
CA ARG A 88 -12.98 -1.55 -24.34
C ARG A 88 -12.44 -0.27 -23.70
N TYR A 89 -11.76 -0.40 -22.57
CA TYR A 89 -11.36 0.75 -21.74
C TYR A 89 -9.84 0.95 -21.65
N GLY A 90 -9.07 0.01 -22.17
CA GLY A 90 -7.61 0.00 -22.04
C GLY A 90 -7.14 -0.47 -20.66
N ALA A 91 -5.87 -0.91 -20.60
CA ALA A 91 -5.27 -1.43 -19.36
C ALA A 91 -5.15 -0.37 -18.24
N VAL A 92 -5.07 0.91 -18.62
CA VAL A 92 -5.00 2.05 -17.70
C VAL A 92 -6.35 2.75 -17.67
N SER A 93 -7.25 2.24 -16.84
CA SER A 93 -8.61 2.78 -16.72
C SER A 93 -9.18 2.50 -15.33
N GLU A 94 -10.19 3.27 -14.96
CA GLU A 94 -10.90 3.05 -13.69
C GLU A 94 -11.56 1.67 -13.66
N GLN A 95 -12.12 1.21 -14.77
CA GLN A 95 -12.78 -0.09 -14.88
C GLN A 95 -11.80 -1.23 -14.59
N VAL A 96 -10.59 -1.15 -15.17
CA VAL A 96 -9.55 -2.17 -14.97
C VAL A 96 -9.02 -2.15 -13.54
N VAL A 97 -8.71 -0.98 -12.97
CA VAL A 97 -8.18 -0.93 -11.60
C VAL A 97 -9.20 -1.38 -10.55
N ARG A 98 -10.48 -1.12 -10.76
CA ARG A 98 -11.56 -1.65 -9.91
C ARG A 98 -11.61 -3.18 -9.96
N GLN A 99 -11.57 -3.77 -11.15
CA GLN A 99 -11.52 -5.23 -11.30
C GLN A 99 -10.24 -5.83 -10.69
N MET A 100 -9.09 -5.15 -10.81
CA MET A 100 -7.86 -5.58 -10.14
C MET A 100 -8.05 -5.65 -8.62
N ALA A 101 -8.61 -4.61 -8.02
CA ALA A 101 -8.84 -4.56 -6.58
C ALA A 101 -9.83 -5.66 -6.13
N GLU A 102 -10.94 -5.82 -6.83
CA GLU A 102 -11.90 -6.89 -6.54
C GLU A 102 -11.30 -8.27 -6.72
N GLY A 103 -10.58 -8.51 -7.81
CA GLY A 103 -9.95 -9.79 -8.10
C GLY A 103 -8.97 -10.21 -7.02
N VAL A 104 -8.05 -9.33 -6.60
CA VAL A 104 -7.09 -9.65 -5.55
C VAL A 104 -7.77 -9.77 -4.17
N ARG A 105 -8.81 -8.99 -3.91
CA ARG A 105 -9.59 -9.11 -2.68
C ARG A 105 -10.23 -10.49 -2.54
N HIS A 106 -10.81 -11.00 -3.62
CA HIS A 106 -11.38 -12.34 -3.66
C HIS A 106 -10.31 -13.44 -3.58
N LEU A 107 -9.22 -13.29 -4.36
CA LEU A 107 -8.11 -14.24 -4.36
C LEU A 107 -7.54 -14.45 -2.95
N ALA A 108 -7.38 -13.37 -2.18
CA ALA A 108 -6.80 -13.39 -0.84
C ALA A 108 -7.83 -13.60 0.27
N ASN A 109 -9.12 -13.68 -0.03
CA ASN A 109 -10.20 -13.63 0.95
C ASN A 109 -10.00 -12.44 1.93
N ALA A 110 -9.71 -11.26 1.38
CA ALA A 110 -9.41 -10.06 2.16
C ALA A 110 -10.67 -9.19 2.34
N HIS A 111 -10.66 -8.35 3.41
CA HIS A 111 -11.68 -7.34 3.61
C HIS A 111 -11.44 -6.12 2.72
N TYR A 112 -10.17 -5.75 2.56
CA TYR A 112 -9.77 -4.60 1.77
C TYR A 112 -8.77 -4.99 0.69
N ALA A 113 -8.79 -4.24 -0.40
CA ALA A 113 -7.78 -4.33 -1.43
C ALA A 113 -7.37 -2.95 -1.94
N ILE A 114 -6.09 -2.84 -2.32
CA ILE A 114 -5.55 -1.68 -3.03
C ILE A 114 -5.06 -2.17 -4.38
N ALA A 115 -5.42 -1.44 -5.44
CA ALA A 115 -4.89 -1.74 -6.77
C ALA A 115 -4.37 -0.47 -7.45
N THR A 116 -3.37 -0.67 -8.30
CA THR A 116 -2.78 0.39 -9.13
C THR A 116 -2.63 -0.06 -10.56
N THR A 117 -2.96 0.82 -11.49
CA THR A 117 -2.62 0.70 -12.91
C THR A 117 -2.20 2.07 -13.42
N GLY A 118 -1.32 2.13 -14.39
CA GLY A 118 -0.78 3.38 -14.90
C GLY A 118 0.31 3.16 -15.94
N ILE A 119 0.75 4.26 -16.55
CA ILE A 119 1.93 4.32 -17.41
C ILE A 119 3.11 4.68 -16.50
N ALA A 120 4.15 3.85 -16.51
CA ALA A 120 5.39 4.08 -15.79
C ALA A 120 6.44 4.70 -16.71
#